data_c9d24571c51a3f97d449a9da565c0561
#
_entry.id   c9d24571c51a3f97d449a9da565c0561
#
_cell.length_a   1.000
_cell.length_b   1.000
_cell.length_c   1.000
_cell.angle_alpha   90.00
_cell.angle_beta   90.00
_cell.angle_gamma   90.00
#
_symmetry.space_group_name_H-M   'P 1'
#
loop_
_entity.id
_entity.type
_entity.pdbx_description
1 polymer ?
#
loop_
_entity_poly.entity_id
_entity_poly.type
_entity_poly.pdbx_seq_one_letter_code
_entity_poly.pdbx_strand_id
1 'polypeptide(L)'
;MLLNRVKGSEMTVSTYVGFSVIAFMNIVWLSLAFKNGELSWPLQGQGLRNTASLSGSFGGLLSNPDVVQSTQPAAMHWLAFRIGEVTIPLGLILVFALLCFFVWLFFRSKLGIAMSGAGENQLFTTSSGINVDHKRIQGTAISTVLGAVGIILYAQTYGFFQLYNAPLMMGFASVGSILIGGASVHRAKISHVLIGTLLFQGILVTALPVVYEVIEIGTLPEVLRIIISNGIILYALSKTKGGNQ
;
A
#
# COMPACT_ATOMS: atom_id res chain seq x y z
N MET A 1 14.91 -9.52 13.39
CA MET A 1 15.60 -9.82 14.67
C MET A 1 15.02 -9.05 15.85
N LEU A 2 14.86 -7.72 15.78
CA LEU A 2 14.35 -6.89 16.88
C LEU A 2 12.93 -7.29 17.31
N LEU A 3 12.01 -7.49 16.36
CA LEU A 3 10.63 -7.95 16.59
C LEU A 3 10.53 -9.31 17.31
N ASN A 4 11.47 -10.22 17.08
CA ASN A 4 11.46 -11.52 17.76
C ASN A 4 11.94 -11.45 19.22
N ARG A 5 12.64 -10.37 19.62
CA ARG A 5 13.09 -10.17 21.01
C ARG A 5 12.02 -9.52 21.90
N VAL A 6 11.05 -8.82 21.29
CA VAL A 6 10.04 -8.06 22.02
C VAL A 6 8.70 -8.81 21.94
N LYS A 7 8.53 -9.79 22.80
CA LYS A 7 7.25 -10.54 22.91
C LYS A 7 6.19 -9.69 23.59
N GLY A 8 5.04 -9.51 22.94
CA GLY A 8 3.86 -8.85 23.53
C GLY A 8 3.62 -7.40 23.11
N SER A 9 4.60 -6.66 22.58
CA SER A 9 4.46 -5.29 22.08
C SER A 9 4.90 -5.13 20.62
N GLU A 10 4.73 -6.18 19.82
CA GLU A 10 5.22 -6.25 18.45
C GLU A 10 4.64 -5.15 17.55
N MET A 11 3.37 -4.83 17.72
CA MET A 11 2.70 -3.77 16.95
C MET A 11 3.30 -2.40 17.28
N THR A 12 3.50 -2.12 18.56
CA THR A 12 4.09 -0.85 19.02
C THR A 12 5.52 -0.69 18.51
N VAL A 13 6.35 -1.73 18.65
CA VAL A 13 7.74 -1.69 18.18
C VAL A 13 7.81 -1.55 16.66
N SER A 14 6.97 -2.27 15.90
CA SER A 14 6.86 -2.13 14.44
C SER A 14 6.54 -0.71 14.03
N THR A 15 5.60 -0.07 14.73
CA THR A 15 5.17 1.30 14.42
C THR A 15 6.33 2.29 14.65
N TYR A 16 7.03 2.21 15.79
CA TYR A 16 8.17 3.10 16.07
C TYR A 16 9.34 2.85 15.12
N VAL A 17 9.64 1.60 14.77
CA VAL A 17 10.65 1.27 13.75
C VAL A 17 10.23 1.85 12.40
N GLY A 18 8.96 1.75 12.02
CA GLY A 18 8.42 2.34 10.80
C GLY A 18 8.61 3.85 10.76
N PHE A 19 8.26 4.56 11.82
CA PHE A 19 8.52 6.02 11.93
C PHE A 19 10.00 6.36 11.82
N SER A 20 10.87 5.59 12.46
CA SER A 20 12.32 5.80 12.40
C SER A 20 12.87 5.62 10.99
N VAL A 21 12.40 4.61 10.26
CA VAL A 21 12.78 4.37 8.87
C VAL A 21 12.30 5.50 7.96
N ILE A 22 11.07 5.99 8.15
CA ILE A 22 10.53 7.13 7.40
C ILE A 22 11.35 8.40 7.69
N ALA A 23 11.68 8.67 8.95
CA ALA A 23 12.53 9.80 9.31
C ALA A 23 13.91 9.71 8.65
N PHE A 24 14.54 8.52 8.67
CA PHE A 24 15.80 8.29 7.99
C PHE A 24 15.69 8.48 6.48
N MET A 25 14.64 7.94 5.87
CA MET A 25 14.35 8.13 4.44
C MET A 25 14.23 9.61 4.09
N ASN A 26 13.55 10.39 4.93
CA ASN A 26 13.40 11.84 4.72
C ASN A 26 14.75 12.56 4.76
N ILE A 27 15.64 12.20 5.67
CA ILE A 27 17.01 12.74 5.73
C ILE A 27 17.79 12.38 4.47
N VAL A 28 17.68 11.13 4.01
CA VAL A 28 18.33 10.67 2.77
C VAL A 28 17.80 11.46 1.56
N TRP A 29 16.50 11.67 1.44
CA TRP A 29 15.90 12.49 0.38
C TRP A 29 16.37 13.94 0.40
N LEU A 30 16.59 14.51 1.58
CA LEU A 30 17.10 15.87 1.75
C LEU A 30 18.60 15.99 1.44
N SER A 31 19.37 14.93 1.63
CA SER A 31 20.84 14.95 1.46
C SER A 31 21.30 14.51 0.06
N LEU A 32 20.47 13.73 -0.68
CA LEU A 32 20.81 13.26 -2.01
C LEU A 32 20.61 14.37 -3.05
N ALA A 33 21.69 14.78 -3.71
CA ALA A 33 21.64 15.71 -4.85
C ALA A 33 21.30 14.94 -6.14
N PHE A 34 20.06 14.97 -6.55
CA PHE A 34 19.66 14.46 -7.86
C PHE A 34 19.97 15.49 -8.95
N LYS A 35 20.77 15.11 -9.96
CA LYS A 35 21.23 16.01 -11.02
C LYS A 35 20.25 16.18 -12.20
N ASN A 36 19.17 15.40 -12.26
CA ASN A 36 18.18 15.51 -13.32
C ASN A 36 17.22 16.67 -13.07
N GLY A 37 17.00 17.53 -14.06
CA GLY A 37 16.21 18.76 -13.94
C GLY A 37 14.76 18.58 -13.45
N GLU A 38 14.17 17.41 -13.68
CA GLU A 38 12.82 17.04 -13.16
C GLU A 38 12.87 16.51 -11.74
N LEU A 39 14.00 15.99 -11.30
CA LEU A 39 14.31 15.48 -9.98
C LEU A 39 15.38 16.33 -9.30
N SER A 40 15.51 17.61 -9.69
CA SER A 40 16.56 18.49 -9.18
C SER A 40 16.40 18.69 -7.67
N TRP A 41 17.36 18.23 -6.96
CA TRP A 41 17.58 18.44 -5.55
C TRP A 41 18.97 19.09 -5.35
N PRO A 42 19.19 20.12 -4.53
CA PRO A 42 18.22 20.73 -3.63
C PRO A 42 17.20 21.57 -4.39
N LEU A 43 16.02 21.69 -3.80
CA LEU A 43 14.92 22.48 -4.30
C LEU A 43 15.34 23.94 -4.47
N GLN A 44 15.54 24.34 -5.70
CA GLN A 44 15.60 25.75 -6.04
C GLN A 44 14.18 26.28 -6.12
N GLY A 45 13.76 27.01 -5.09
CA GLY A 45 12.43 27.58 -5.00
C GLY A 45 11.89 27.63 -3.57
N GLN A 46 10.78 28.29 -3.41
CA GLN A 46 10.13 28.43 -2.11
C GLN A 46 9.36 27.14 -1.76
N GLY A 47 9.84 26.40 -0.78
CA GLY A 47 9.20 25.22 -0.20
C GLY A 47 9.79 23.88 -0.61
N LEU A 48 9.45 22.85 0.17
CA LEU A 48 9.83 21.47 -0.07
C LEU A 48 8.90 20.86 -1.13
N ARG A 49 9.44 20.26 -2.20
CA ARG A 49 8.63 19.49 -3.13
C ARG A 49 8.12 18.23 -2.44
N ASN A 50 6.81 18.05 -2.42
CA ASN A 50 6.19 16.85 -1.86
C ASN A 50 6.09 15.71 -2.87
N THR A 51 6.23 16.01 -4.16
CA THR A 51 6.02 15.04 -5.24
C THR A 51 7.13 15.14 -6.29
N ALA A 52 7.55 14.00 -6.83
CA ALA A 52 8.39 13.89 -8.00
C ALA A 52 7.56 13.33 -9.16
N SER A 53 7.61 13.99 -10.34
CA SER A 53 6.90 13.50 -11.53
C SER A 53 7.61 12.27 -12.10
N LEU A 54 6.83 11.30 -12.54
CA LEU A 54 7.29 10.11 -13.28
C LEU A 54 6.96 10.22 -14.77
N SER A 55 6.51 11.39 -15.24
CA SER A 55 6.32 11.66 -16.66
C SER A 55 7.66 11.51 -17.37
N GLY A 56 7.67 10.76 -18.49
CA GLY A 56 8.93 10.45 -19.19
C GLY A 56 9.72 9.25 -18.65
N SER A 57 9.30 8.65 -17.50
CA SER A 57 9.88 7.41 -16.96
C SER A 57 8.90 6.25 -17.12
N PHE A 58 8.47 5.66 -16.00
CA PHE A 58 7.52 4.54 -16.00
C PHE A 58 6.10 4.92 -15.56
N GLY A 59 5.82 6.22 -15.39
CA GLY A 59 4.48 6.70 -15.01
C GLY A 59 3.45 6.43 -16.11
N GLY A 60 2.34 5.83 -15.75
CA GLY A 60 1.22 5.57 -16.67
C GLY A 60 1.37 4.40 -17.63
N LEU A 61 2.50 3.67 -17.62
CA LEU A 61 2.76 2.57 -18.57
C LEU A 61 1.74 1.43 -18.58
N LEU A 62 0.99 1.25 -17.48
CA LEU A 62 -0.01 0.19 -17.34
C LEU A 62 -1.44 0.72 -17.21
N SER A 63 -1.59 2.04 -17.07
CA SER A 63 -2.88 2.65 -16.70
C SER A 63 -3.33 3.78 -17.62
N ASN A 64 -2.39 4.48 -18.27
CA ASN A 64 -2.72 5.62 -19.12
C ASN A 64 -2.66 5.22 -20.60
N PRO A 65 -3.79 5.23 -21.34
CA PRO A 65 -3.83 4.85 -22.75
C PRO A 65 -2.93 5.72 -23.64
N ASP A 66 -2.81 7.01 -23.35
CA ASP A 66 -1.98 7.93 -24.15
C ASP A 66 -0.49 7.58 -23.99
N VAL A 67 -0.05 7.25 -22.78
CA VAL A 67 1.33 6.80 -22.50
C VAL A 67 1.59 5.42 -23.09
N VAL A 68 0.63 4.50 -22.96
CA VAL A 68 0.74 3.15 -23.53
C VAL A 68 0.87 3.21 -25.06
N GLN A 69 0.06 4.03 -25.73
CA GLN A 69 0.09 4.16 -27.18
C GLN A 69 1.35 4.85 -27.71
N SER A 70 1.90 5.81 -26.96
CA SER A 70 3.10 6.53 -27.37
C SER A 70 4.42 5.80 -27.06
N THR A 71 4.44 4.97 -26.00
CA THR A 71 5.68 4.39 -25.45
C THR A 71 5.78 2.89 -25.74
N GLN A 72 4.66 2.18 -25.79
CA GLN A 72 4.63 0.73 -25.96
C GLN A 72 4.42 0.32 -27.45
N PRO A 73 4.94 -0.85 -27.87
CA PRO A 73 4.65 -1.38 -29.20
C PRO A 73 3.14 -1.64 -29.37
N ALA A 74 2.64 -1.54 -30.61
CA ALA A 74 1.23 -1.70 -30.93
C ALA A 74 0.58 -3.00 -30.38
N ALA A 75 1.38 -4.06 -30.24
CA ALA A 75 0.95 -5.31 -29.63
C ALA A 75 0.55 -5.20 -28.14
N MET A 76 0.95 -4.11 -27.46
CA MET A 76 0.65 -3.87 -26.03
C MET A 76 -0.38 -2.76 -25.79
N HIS A 77 -0.96 -2.17 -26.83
CA HIS A 77 -1.98 -1.12 -26.69
C HIS A 77 -3.25 -1.57 -25.95
N TRP A 78 -3.50 -2.87 -25.87
CA TRP A 78 -4.58 -3.46 -25.07
C TRP A 78 -4.37 -3.31 -23.55
N LEU A 79 -3.17 -2.96 -23.08
CA LEU A 79 -2.88 -2.76 -21.65
C LEU A 79 -3.69 -1.62 -21.04
N ALA A 80 -3.96 -0.57 -21.81
CA ALA A 80 -4.86 0.49 -21.39
C ALA A 80 -5.58 1.02 -22.63
N PHE A 81 -6.91 1.07 -22.56
CA PHE A 81 -7.74 1.63 -23.63
C PHE A 81 -8.87 2.47 -23.06
N ARG A 82 -9.39 3.35 -23.90
CA ARG A 82 -10.50 4.26 -23.54
C ARG A 82 -11.76 3.85 -24.28
N ILE A 83 -12.86 3.73 -23.53
CA ILE A 83 -14.21 3.56 -24.08
C ILE A 83 -15.03 4.78 -23.69
N GLY A 84 -15.20 5.73 -24.63
CA GLY A 84 -15.80 7.02 -24.32
C GLY A 84 -14.95 7.83 -23.35
N GLU A 85 -15.51 8.22 -22.22
CA GLU A 85 -14.79 8.94 -21.16
C GLU A 85 -14.13 8.02 -20.12
N VAL A 86 -14.40 6.71 -20.17
CA VAL A 86 -13.89 5.75 -19.19
C VAL A 86 -12.60 5.10 -19.67
N THR A 87 -11.53 5.22 -18.87
CA THR A 87 -10.27 4.54 -19.13
C THR A 87 -10.23 3.21 -18.37
N ILE A 88 -9.94 2.12 -19.10
CA ILE A 88 -9.84 0.78 -18.53
C ILE A 88 -8.36 0.37 -18.49
N PRO A 89 -7.73 0.33 -17.31
CA PRO A 89 -6.32 -0.05 -17.17
C PRO A 89 -6.17 -1.57 -17.05
N LEU A 90 -6.34 -2.30 -18.16
CA LEU A 90 -6.23 -3.77 -18.15
C LEU A 90 -4.85 -4.25 -17.69
N GLY A 91 -3.78 -3.52 -18.02
CA GLY A 91 -2.43 -3.86 -17.58
C GLY A 91 -2.31 -3.86 -16.05
N LEU A 92 -2.88 -2.86 -15.38
CA LEU A 92 -2.90 -2.79 -13.93
C LEU A 92 -3.73 -3.92 -13.30
N ILE A 93 -4.92 -4.18 -13.87
CA ILE A 93 -5.81 -5.26 -13.42
C ILE A 93 -5.11 -6.62 -13.56
N LEU A 94 -4.42 -6.85 -14.67
CA LEU A 94 -3.69 -8.09 -14.92
C LEU A 94 -2.53 -8.27 -13.94
N VAL A 95 -1.72 -7.24 -13.70
CA VAL A 95 -0.63 -7.27 -12.72
C VAL A 95 -1.17 -7.55 -11.32
N PHE A 96 -2.27 -6.90 -10.94
CA PHE A 96 -2.92 -7.13 -9.66
C PHE A 96 -3.43 -8.57 -9.51
N ALA A 97 -4.11 -9.11 -10.54
CA ALA A 97 -4.59 -10.50 -10.55
C ALA A 97 -3.41 -11.49 -10.46
N LEU A 98 -2.32 -11.20 -11.15
CA LEU A 98 -1.10 -12.01 -11.13
C LEU A 98 -0.44 -11.99 -9.74
N LEU A 99 -0.37 -10.85 -9.08
CA LEU A 99 0.11 -10.75 -7.70
C LEU A 99 -0.78 -11.54 -6.74
N CYS A 100 -2.09 -11.43 -6.85
CA CYS A 100 -3.03 -12.23 -6.05
C CYS A 100 -2.85 -13.72 -6.29
N PHE A 101 -2.63 -14.14 -7.53
CA PHE A 101 -2.36 -15.52 -7.89
C PHE A 101 -1.05 -16.02 -7.28
N PHE A 102 0.03 -15.24 -7.34
CA PHE A 102 1.31 -15.61 -6.72
C PHE A 102 1.21 -15.72 -5.19
N VAL A 103 0.50 -14.79 -4.54
CA VAL A 103 0.26 -14.85 -3.09
C VAL A 103 -0.57 -16.09 -2.73
N TRP A 104 -1.60 -16.41 -3.52
CA TRP A 104 -2.40 -17.61 -3.32
C TRP A 104 -1.57 -18.90 -3.49
N LEU A 105 -0.73 -18.97 -4.54
CA LEU A 105 0.18 -20.09 -4.77
C LEU A 105 1.21 -20.21 -3.64
N PHE A 106 1.73 -19.07 -3.17
CA PHE A 106 2.66 -19.03 -2.04
C PHE A 106 2.07 -19.66 -0.78
N PHE A 107 0.82 -19.31 -0.42
CA PHE A 107 0.15 -19.90 0.75
C PHE A 107 -0.11 -21.41 0.62
N ARG A 108 -0.10 -21.96 -0.57
CA ARG A 108 -0.15 -23.40 -0.83
C ARG A 108 1.22 -24.09 -0.79
N SER A 109 2.29 -23.34 -0.78
CA SER A 109 3.65 -23.88 -0.67
C SER A 109 3.95 -24.35 0.75
N LYS A 110 4.96 -25.23 0.89
CA LYS A 110 5.46 -25.69 2.21
C LYS A 110 5.82 -24.53 3.12
N LEU A 111 6.37 -23.46 2.55
CA LEU A 111 6.76 -22.27 3.28
C LEU A 111 5.56 -21.48 3.77
N GLY A 112 4.55 -21.27 2.93
CA GLY A 112 3.31 -20.58 3.29
C GLY A 112 2.51 -21.34 4.36
N ILE A 113 2.40 -22.67 4.25
CA ILE A 113 1.74 -23.50 5.25
C ILE A 113 2.46 -23.42 6.60
N ALA A 114 3.79 -23.51 6.61
CA ALA A 114 4.57 -23.37 7.84
C ALA A 114 4.45 -21.98 8.47
N MET A 115 4.32 -20.93 7.66
CA MET A 115 4.09 -19.57 8.16
C MET A 115 2.69 -19.39 8.74
N SER A 116 1.68 -19.94 8.10
CA SER A 116 0.29 -19.94 8.62
C SER A 116 0.21 -20.68 9.95
N GLY A 117 0.82 -21.87 10.05
CA GLY A 117 0.90 -22.62 11.30
C GLY A 117 1.61 -21.85 12.42
N ALA A 118 2.72 -21.16 12.09
CA ALA A 118 3.43 -20.32 13.05
C ALA A 118 2.60 -19.12 13.54
N GLY A 119 1.68 -18.62 12.73
CA GLY A 119 0.74 -17.56 13.11
C GLY A 119 -0.44 -18.05 13.92
N GLU A 120 -0.98 -19.24 13.63
CA GLU A 120 -2.16 -19.80 14.32
C GLU A 120 -1.80 -20.40 15.68
N ASN A 121 -0.76 -21.22 15.75
CA ASN A 121 -0.32 -21.89 16.98
C ASN A 121 1.19 -22.08 17.02
N GLN A 122 1.87 -21.17 17.71
CA GLN A 122 3.34 -21.19 17.84
C GLN A 122 3.85 -22.43 18.59
N LEU A 123 3.15 -22.86 19.64
CA LEU A 123 3.56 -24.03 20.45
C LEU A 123 3.51 -25.31 19.61
N PHE A 124 2.41 -25.54 18.90
CA PHE A 124 2.24 -26.68 18.03
C PHE A 124 3.30 -26.70 16.91
N THR A 125 3.53 -25.55 16.29
CA THR A 125 4.50 -25.41 15.19
C THR A 125 5.92 -25.69 15.67
N THR A 126 6.28 -25.21 16.86
CA THR A 126 7.59 -25.47 17.47
C THR A 126 7.76 -26.96 17.82
N SER A 127 6.71 -27.57 18.38
CA SER A 127 6.71 -29.01 18.69
C SER A 127 6.82 -29.89 17.45
N SER A 128 6.39 -29.38 16.30
CA SER A 128 6.56 -30.04 14.99
C SER A 128 7.96 -29.83 14.37
N GLY A 129 8.92 -29.25 15.10
CA GLY A 129 10.29 -29.03 14.66
C GLY A 129 10.49 -27.83 13.74
N ILE A 130 9.48 -26.96 13.57
CA ILE A 130 9.59 -25.78 12.71
C ILE A 130 10.07 -24.59 13.54
N ASN A 131 11.12 -23.92 13.07
CA ASN A 131 11.63 -22.71 13.70
C ASN A 131 10.72 -21.51 13.40
N VAL A 132 9.87 -21.15 14.37
CA VAL A 132 8.89 -20.07 14.28
C VAL A 132 9.55 -18.71 14.04
N ASP A 133 10.68 -18.42 14.71
CA ASP A 133 11.39 -17.15 14.58
C ASP A 133 11.88 -16.93 13.16
N HIS A 134 12.42 -17.99 12.53
CA HIS A 134 12.86 -17.93 11.14
C HIS A 134 11.69 -17.69 10.17
N LYS A 135 10.53 -18.34 10.42
CA LYS A 135 9.32 -18.13 9.61
C LYS A 135 8.76 -16.72 9.74
N ARG A 136 8.82 -16.12 10.92
CA ARG A 136 8.42 -14.72 11.15
C ARG A 136 9.33 -13.74 10.40
N ILE A 137 10.63 -13.95 10.40
CA ILE A 137 11.57 -13.12 9.63
C ILE A 137 11.27 -13.22 8.14
N GLN A 138 11.07 -14.42 7.60
CA GLN A 138 10.72 -14.65 6.20
C GLN A 138 9.40 -13.96 5.84
N GLY A 139 8.37 -14.06 6.71
CA GLY A 139 7.08 -13.40 6.51
C GLY A 139 7.19 -11.88 6.45
N THR A 140 7.94 -11.29 7.37
CA THR A 140 8.19 -9.85 7.38
C THR A 140 8.92 -9.40 6.11
N ALA A 141 9.94 -10.14 5.68
CA ALA A 141 10.68 -9.82 4.45
C ALA A 141 9.77 -9.85 3.20
N ILE A 142 8.96 -10.91 3.05
CA ILE A 142 8.03 -11.04 1.92
C ILE A 142 6.97 -9.92 1.95
N SER A 143 6.42 -9.62 3.13
CA SER A 143 5.46 -8.52 3.30
C SER A 143 6.06 -7.17 2.91
N THR A 144 7.32 -6.92 3.28
CA THR A 144 8.02 -5.68 2.91
C THR A 144 8.23 -5.58 1.40
N VAL A 145 8.62 -6.67 0.75
CA VAL A 145 8.77 -6.71 -0.72
C VAL A 145 7.44 -6.45 -1.42
N LEU A 146 6.36 -7.09 -0.98
CA LEU A 146 5.02 -6.87 -1.54
C LEU A 146 4.55 -5.42 -1.33
N GLY A 147 4.85 -4.84 -0.17
CA GLY A 147 4.57 -3.42 0.11
C GLY A 147 5.33 -2.48 -0.84
N ALA A 148 6.61 -2.77 -1.10
CA ALA A 148 7.41 -1.99 -2.06
C ALA A 148 6.85 -2.09 -3.49
N VAL A 149 6.48 -3.29 -3.94
CA VAL A 149 5.81 -3.48 -5.24
C VAL A 149 4.49 -2.70 -5.29
N GLY A 150 3.69 -2.74 -4.22
CA GLY A 150 2.44 -1.99 -4.13
C GLY A 150 2.63 -0.48 -4.28
N ILE A 151 3.64 0.10 -3.63
CA ILE A 151 3.96 1.54 -3.74
C ILE A 151 4.43 1.90 -5.15
N ILE A 152 5.23 1.06 -5.79
CA ILE A 152 5.67 1.27 -7.18
C ILE A 152 4.49 1.26 -8.14
N LEU A 153 3.56 0.30 -8.01
CA LEU A 153 2.36 0.23 -8.83
C LEU A 153 1.44 1.44 -8.59
N TYR A 154 1.32 1.88 -7.35
CA TYR A 154 0.57 3.09 -7.01
C TYR A 154 1.18 4.32 -7.68
N ALA A 155 2.49 4.54 -7.53
CA ALA A 155 3.20 5.66 -8.14
C ALA A 155 3.11 5.64 -9.67
N GLN A 156 3.20 4.45 -10.27
CA GLN A 156 3.05 4.24 -11.70
C GLN A 156 1.65 4.65 -12.19
N THR A 157 0.60 4.33 -11.44
CA THR A 157 -0.79 4.64 -11.81
C THR A 157 -1.07 6.14 -11.76
N TYR A 158 -0.55 6.82 -10.75
CA TYR A 158 -0.76 8.27 -10.57
C TYR A 158 0.20 9.13 -11.39
N GLY A 159 1.27 8.55 -11.94
CA GLY A 159 2.28 9.28 -12.71
C GLY A 159 3.18 10.20 -11.87
N PHE A 160 3.11 10.12 -10.56
CA PHE A 160 3.99 10.85 -9.64
C PHE A 160 4.29 10.03 -8.38
N PHE A 161 5.41 10.33 -7.77
CA PHE A 161 5.84 9.73 -6.52
C PHE A 161 5.76 10.77 -5.41
N GLN A 162 5.03 10.46 -4.35
CA GLN A 162 5.01 11.30 -3.15
C GLN A 162 6.23 11.00 -2.29
N LEU A 163 6.95 12.06 -1.94
CA LEU A 163 8.08 12.01 -1.03
C LEU A 163 7.57 12.11 0.43
N TYR A 164 8.45 11.87 1.39
CA TYR A 164 8.23 12.05 2.84
C TYR A 164 7.19 11.09 3.44
N ASN A 165 5.95 11.52 3.61
CA ASN A 165 4.94 10.81 4.41
C ASN A 165 4.12 9.75 3.65
N ALA A 166 4.34 9.59 2.34
CA ALA A 166 3.55 8.66 1.54
C ALA A 166 3.54 7.22 2.08
N PRO A 167 4.67 6.61 2.49
CA PRO A 167 4.66 5.26 3.02
C PRO A 167 3.81 5.10 4.27
N LEU A 168 3.76 6.13 5.13
CA LEU A 168 2.95 6.15 6.34
C LEU A 168 1.46 6.19 6.00
N MET A 169 1.06 7.11 5.13
CA MET A 169 -0.34 7.27 4.70
C MET A 169 -0.86 6.01 4.01
N MET A 170 -0.06 5.41 3.12
CA MET A 170 -0.41 4.15 2.44
C MET A 170 -0.49 2.98 3.40
N GLY A 171 0.39 2.90 4.38
CA GLY A 171 0.38 1.87 5.41
C GLY A 171 -0.93 1.87 6.20
N PHE A 172 -1.35 3.02 6.70
CA PHE A 172 -2.62 3.14 7.45
C PHE A 172 -3.84 2.84 6.58
N ALA A 173 -3.89 3.36 5.34
CA ALA A 173 -4.98 3.08 4.41
C ALA A 173 -5.08 1.58 4.08
N SER A 174 -3.96 0.90 3.91
CA SER A 174 -3.90 -0.54 3.65
C SER A 174 -4.44 -1.36 4.83
N VAL A 175 -4.03 -1.02 6.05
CA VAL A 175 -4.53 -1.68 7.27
C VAL A 175 -6.03 -1.40 7.45
N GLY A 176 -6.47 -0.17 7.27
CA GLY A 176 -7.88 0.20 7.36
C GLY A 176 -8.75 -0.57 6.37
N SER A 177 -8.32 -0.66 5.12
CA SER A 177 -9.06 -1.39 4.07
C SER A 177 -9.20 -2.88 4.38
N ILE A 178 -8.14 -3.55 4.80
CA ILE A 178 -8.20 -4.99 5.17
C ILE A 178 -9.15 -5.23 6.34
N LEU A 179 -9.14 -4.37 7.36
CA LEU A 179 -10.01 -4.49 8.52
C LEU A 179 -11.49 -4.28 8.16
N ILE A 180 -11.80 -3.31 7.29
CA ILE A 180 -13.16 -3.11 6.76
C ILE A 180 -13.63 -4.32 5.96
N GLY A 181 -12.72 -4.97 5.24
CA GLY A 181 -12.99 -6.21 4.52
C GLY A 181 -13.29 -7.43 5.40
N GLY A 182 -13.21 -7.28 6.74
CA GLY A 182 -13.53 -8.31 7.72
C GLY A 182 -12.33 -9.15 8.17
N ALA A 183 -11.10 -8.71 7.88
CA ALA A 183 -9.92 -9.33 8.45
C ALA A 183 -9.82 -9.05 9.95
N SER A 184 -9.26 -9.99 10.69
CA SER A 184 -8.89 -9.83 12.10
C SER A 184 -7.37 -9.95 12.25
N VAL A 185 -6.86 -9.59 13.43
CA VAL A 185 -5.42 -9.74 13.76
C VAL A 185 -4.94 -11.20 13.60
N HIS A 186 -5.86 -12.17 13.77
CA HIS A 186 -5.54 -13.60 13.69
C HIS A 186 -5.86 -14.24 12.33
N ARG A 187 -6.73 -13.62 11.54
CA ARG A 187 -7.17 -14.18 10.25
C ARG A 187 -7.33 -13.12 9.18
N ALA A 188 -6.54 -13.23 8.13
CA ALA A 188 -6.68 -12.47 6.90
C ALA A 188 -6.75 -13.41 5.69
N LYS A 189 -7.63 -13.08 4.73
CA LYS A 189 -7.77 -13.81 3.46
C LYS A 189 -7.64 -12.81 2.31
N ILE A 190 -7.29 -13.29 1.13
CA ILE A 190 -7.24 -12.46 -0.09
C ILE A 190 -8.60 -11.82 -0.38
N SER A 191 -9.71 -12.52 -0.11
CA SER A 191 -11.06 -11.96 -0.24
C SER A 191 -11.30 -10.74 0.66
N HIS A 192 -10.74 -10.72 1.88
CA HIS A 192 -10.83 -9.55 2.76
C HIS A 192 -10.08 -8.34 2.17
N VAL A 193 -8.96 -8.57 1.49
CA VAL A 193 -8.21 -7.50 0.79
C VAL A 193 -9.06 -6.94 -0.35
N LEU A 194 -9.63 -7.79 -1.19
CA LEU A 194 -10.44 -7.38 -2.34
C LEU A 194 -11.67 -6.58 -1.92
N ILE A 195 -12.49 -7.15 -1.02
CA ILE A 195 -13.71 -6.51 -0.53
C ILE A 195 -13.38 -5.24 0.23
N GLY A 196 -12.38 -5.28 1.10
CA GLY A 196 -11.99 -4.15 1.92
C GLY A 196 -11.45 -2.98 1.09
N THR A 197 -10.65 -3.25 0.08
CA THR A 197 -10.13 -2.20 -0.81
C THR A 197 -11.26 -1.56 -1.62
N LEU A 198 -12.20 -2.36 -2.15
CA LEU A 198 -13.36 -1.84 -2.87
C LEU A 198 -14.25 -0.98 -1.96
N LEU A 199 -14.53 -1.43 -0.74
CA LEU A 199 -15.34 -0.67 0.21
C LEU A 199 -14.64 0.62 0.65
N PHE A 200 -13.38 0.53 1.04
CA PHE A 200 -12.61 1.69 1.50
C PHE A 200 -12.48 2.74 0.40
N GLN A 201 -12.05 2.33 -0.79
CA GLN A 201 -11.90 3.23 -1.92
C GLN A 201 -13.25 3.74 -2.43
N GLY A 202 -14.28 2.89 -2.44
CA GLY A 202 -15.64 3.27 -2.79
C GLY A 202 -16.17 4.40 -1.89
N ILE A 203 -15.99 4.29 -0.58
CA ILE A 203 -16.38 5.35 0.37
C ILE A 203 -15.60 6.64 0.07
N LEU A 204 -14.29 6.57 -0.15
CA LEU A 204 -13.49 7.77 -0.43
C LEU A 204 -13.90 8.43 -1.74
N VAL A 205 -14.10 7.65 -2.80
CA VAL A 205 -14.48 8.18 -4.13
C VAL A 205 -15.88 8.78 -4.12
N THR A 206 -16.83 8.24 -3.36
CA THR A 206 -18.19 8.78 -3.27
C THR A 206 -18.30 9.94 -2.29
N ALA A 207 -17.55 9.93 -1.19
CA ALA A 207 -17.61 10.99 -0.20
C ALA A 207 -16.96 12.29 -0.67
N LEU A 208 -15.85 12.22 -1.41
CA LEU A 208 -15.11 13.41 -1.83
C LEU A 208 -15.91 14.36 -2.74
N PRO A 209 -16.60 13.93 -3.81
CA PRO A 209 -17.41 14.81 -4.65
C PRO A 209 -18.51 15.53 -3.85
N VAL A 210 -19.17 14.82 -2.92
CA VAL A 210 -20.20 15.41 -2.05
C VAL A 210 -19.61 16.52 -1.18
N VAL A 211 -18.42 16.29 -0.65
CA VAL A 211 -17.69 17.27 0.15
C VAL A 211 -17.30 18.51 -0.68
N TYR A 212 -16.84 18.31 -1.93
CA TYR A 212 -16.50 19.41 -2.84
C TYR A 212 -17.71 20.29 -3.19
N GLU A 213 -18.90 19.68 -3.29
CA GLU A 213 -20.13 20.40 -3.64
C GLU A 213 -20.70 21.22 -2.48
N VAL A 214 -20.46 20.76 -1.23
CA VAL A 214 -20.96 21.42 -0.01
C VAL A 214 -19.99 22.50 0.49
N ILE A 215 -18.69 22.40 0.16
CA ILE A 215 -17.66 23.25 0.76
C ILE A 215 -16.76 23.84 -0.33
N GLU A 216 -16.98 25.11 -0.65
CA GLU A 216 -16.24 25.87 -1.68
C GLU A 216 -14.81 26.31 -1.25
N ILE A 217 -14.35 26.01 -0.03
CA ILE A 217 -13.05 26.47 0.48
C ILE A 217 -11.93 25.51 0.08
N GLY A 218 -11.00 25.95 -0.77
CA GLY A 218 -10.04 25.19 -1.54
C GLY A 218 -9.12 24.16 -0.81
N THR A 219 -8.93 24.27 0.52
CA THR A 219 -8.08 23.33 1.28
C THR A 219 -8.87 22.33 2.15
N LEU A 220 -10.14 22.60 2.39
CA LEU A 220 -11.00 21.77 3.24
C LEU A 220 -11.25 20.35 2.71
N PRO A 221 -11.37 20.08 1.41
CA PRO A 221 -11.57 18.73 0.90
C PRO A 221 -10.45 17.76 1.26
N GLU A 222 -9.18 18.20 1.23
CA GLU A 222 -8.04 17.35 1.62
C GLU A 222 -8.05 17.04 3.13
N VAL A 223 -8.39 18.01 3.96
CA VAL A 223 -8.54 17.82 5.41
C VAL A 223 -9.68 16.84 5.70
N LEU A 224 -10.82 16.96 5.02
CA LEU A 224 -11.94 16.04 5.19
C LEU A 224 -11.62 14.63 4.70
N ARG A 225 -10.87 14.50 3.60
CA ARG A 225 -10.35 13.21 3.15
C ARG A 225 -9.54 12.52 4.26
N ILE A 226 -8.66 13.26 4.92
CA ILE A 226 -7.84 12.73 6.03
C ILE A 226 -8.74 12.35 7.21
N ILE A 227 -9.72 13.17 7.55
CA ILE A 227 -10.67 12.91 8.65
C ILE A 227 -11.51 11.65 8.35
N ILE A 228 -12.08 11.54 7.15
CA ILE A 228 -12.88 10.39 6.72
C ILE A 228 -12.02 9.13 6.74
N SER A 229 -10.85 9.17 6.14
CA SER A 229 -9.92 8.03 6.10
C SER A 229 -9.56 7.55 7.50
N ASN A 230 -9.15 8.47 8.39
CA ASN A 230 -8.81 8.13 9.77
C ASN A 230 -10.02 7.67 10.59
N GLY A 231 -11.21 8.26 10.35
CA GLY A 231 -12.45 7.84 10.99
C GLY A 231 -12.83 6.40 10.63
N ILE A 232 -12.69 6.03 9.36
CA ILE A 232 -12.92 4.66 8.86
C ILE A 232 -11.94 3.69 9.53
N ILE A 233 -10.66 4.05 9.63
CA ILE A 233 -9.64 3.22 10.28
C ILE A 233 -9.95 3.03 11.76
N LEU A 234 -10.31 4.10 12.47
CA LEU A 234 -10.69 4.04 13.90
C LEU A 234 -11.93 3.16 14.11
N TYR A 235 -12.95 3.30 13.27
CA TYR A 235 -14.13 2.44 13.31
C TYR A 235 -13.78 0.97 13.09
N ALA A 236 -12.98 0.65 12.10
CA ALA A 236 -12.53 -0.70 11.82
C ALA A 236 -11.74 -1.31 12.98
N LEU A 237 -10.83 -0.53 13.60
CA LEU A 237 -10.06 -0.95 14.78
C LEU A 237 -10.94 -1.14 16.02
N SER A 238 -11.96 -0.31 16.23
CA SER A 238 -12.88 -0.45 17.37
C SER A 238 -13.69 -1.74 17.28
N LYS A 239 -14.11 -2.09 16.06
CA LYS A 239 -14.90 -3.32 15.82
C LYS A 239 -14.06 -4.59 16.03
N THR A 240 -12.77 -4.58 15.74
CA THR A 240 -11.90 -5.73 15.96
C THR A 240 -11.63 -5.99 17.45
N LYS A 241 -11.65 -4.97 18.32
CA LYS A 241 -11.53 -5.13 19.77
C LYS A 241 -12.82 -5.60 20.45
N GLY A 242 -13.99 -5.28 19.91
CA GLY A 242 -15.30 -5.67 20.47
C GLY A 242 -15.71 -7.12 20.21
N GLY A 243 -15.00 -7.87 19.41
CA GLY A 243 -15.26 -9.28 19.12
C GLY A 243 -14.63 -10.29 20.07
N ASN A 244 -13.98 -9.84 21.13
CA ASN A 244 -13.32 -10.68 22.15
C ASN A 244 -13.94 -10.49 23.55
N GLN A 245 -15.28 -10.35 23.65
CA GLN A 245 -16.02 -10.52 24.90
C GLN A 245 -16.95 -11.71 24.80
#